data_aa74b433bf229b021b0c4fd94989f0a2
#
_entry.id   aa74b433bf229b021b0c4fd94989f0a2
#
_cell.length_a   1.000
_cell.length_b   1.000
_cell.length_c   1.000
_cell.angle_alpha   90.00
_cell.angle_beta   90.00
_cell.angle_gamma   90.00
#
_symmetry.space_group_name_H-M   'P 1'
#
loop_
_entity.id
_entity.type
_entity.pdbx_description
1 polymer ?
#
loop_
_entity_poly.entity_id
_entity_poly.type
_entity_poly.pdbx_seq_one_letter_code
_entity_poly.pdbx_strand_id
1 'polypeptide(L)'
;MAILCLVLKCLWYVPLCIQLRIKKLFHYQKDIKVRMSSIIRMERINKQINDTYRKAFFDLLEQKVREEPPDYDWITRLYAELKERLTSLLKPESTLRKEMEELFDVELFDQMIRNKAFDGMDMYKLVTYSFTKCRQLGSPGRDAETTAKEQEVLTHMQSEEAIFATIVPLFLRNINESVDMVYQDMEDLSKWVAESQARQDASRK
;
A
#
# COMPACT_ATOMS: atom_id res chain seq x y z
N MET A 1 40.08 27.89 13.08
CA MET A 1 39.96 29.34 12.84
C MET A 1 40.73 29.81 11.59
N ALA A 2 41.87 29.20 11.19
CA ALA A 2 42.65 29.66 10.02
C ALA A 2 41.98 29.39 8.64
N ILE A 3 41.20 28.30 8.49
CA ILE A 3 40.58 27.93 7.21
C ILE A 3 39.41 28.84 6.84
N LEU A 4 38.66 29.33 7.84
CA LEU A 4 37.55 30.27 7.62
C LEU A 4 38.03 31.63 7.13
N CYS A 5 39.21 32.08 7.56
CA CYS A 5 39.81 33.34 7.16
C CYS A 5 40.36 33.33 5.72
N LEU A 6 40.79 32.16 5.24
CA LEU A 6 41.27 31.95 3.86
C LEU A 6 40.10 31.95 2.88
N VAL A 7 38.96 31.33 3.22
CA VAL A 7 37.75 31.28 2.38
C VAL A 7 37.14 32.69 2.24
N LEU A 8 37.12 33.48 3.31
CA LEU A 8 36.64 34.87 3.27
C LEU A 8 37.53 35.82 2.43
N LYS A 9 38.85 35.59 2.41
CA LYS A 9 39.78 36.41 1.56
C LYS A 9 39.66 36.06 0.06
N CYS A 10 39.35 34.83 -0.31
CA CYS A 10 39.12 34.46 -1.72
C CYS A 10 37.82 35.05 -2.28
N LEU A 11 36.80 35.33 -1.44
CA LEU A 11 35.54 35.93 -1.88
C LEU A 11 35.68 37.40 -2.33
N TRP A 12 36.71 38.11 -1.91
CA TRP A 12 36.94 39.50 -2.30
C TRP A 12 37.49 39.67 -3.71
N TYR A 13 38.07 38.63 -4.30
CA TYR A 13 38.60 38.61 -5.65
C TYR A 13 37.63 38.15 -6.73
N VAL A 14 36.42 37.70 -6.32
CA VAL A 14 35.40 37.23 -7.25
C VAL A 14 34.59 38.45 -7.79
N PRO A 15 34.42 38.63 -9.08
CA PRO A 15 33.61 39.72 -9.66
C PRO A 15 32.20 39.77 -9.04
N LEU A 16 31.69 40.97 -8.82
CA LEU A 16 30.41 41.22 -8.14
C LEU A 16 29.23 40.42 -8.77
N CYS A 17 29.26 40.20 -10.07
CA CYS A 17 28.27 39.39 -10.77
C CYS A 17 28.29 37.92 -10.39
N ILE A 18 29.45 37.35 -10.06
CA ILE A 18 29.58 35.96 -9.61
C ILE A 18 29.12 35.84 -8.16
N GLN A 19 29.44 36.81 -7.29
CA GLN A 19 28.93 36.84 -5.92
C GLN A 19 27.42 36.92 -5.86
N LEU A 20 26.79 37.70 -6.72
CA LEU A 20 25.32 37.80 -6.82
C LEU A 20 24.68 36.49 -7.33
N ARG A 21 25.33 35.78 -8.27
CA ARG A 21 24.89 34.48 -8.74
C ARG A 21 25.00 33.42 -7.64
N ILE A 22 26.09 33.42 -6.89
CA ILE A 22 26.27 32.48 -5.76
C ILE A 22 25.20 32.74 -4.68
N LYS A 23 24.92 33.99 -4.31
CA LYS A 23 23.87 34.34 -3.34
C LYS A 23 22.49 33.87 -3.82
N LYS A 24 22.16 34.06 -5.11
CA LYS A 24 20.90 33.59 -5.70
C LYS A 24 20.79 32.06 -5.64
N LEU A 25 21.88 31.33 -5.94
CA LEU A 25 21.92 29.87 -5.87
C LEU A 25 21.70 29.37 -4.42
N PHE A 26 22.34 30.01 -3.44
CA PHE A 26 22.13 29.66 -2.03
C PHE A 26 20.69 29.94 -1.57
N HIS A 27 20.10 31.06 -1.99
CA HIS A 27 18.72 31.37 -1.70
C HIS A 27 17.77 30.35 -2.33
N TYR A 28 17.99 30.02 -3.60
CA TYR A 28 17.22 29.00 -4.32
C TYR A 28 17.32 27.61 -3.68
N GLN A 29 18.52 27.18 -3.27
CA GLN A 29 18.70 25.92 -2.54
C GLN A 29 17.97 25.89 -1.19
N LYS A 30 17.98 27.01 -0.46
CA LYS A 30 17.24 27.14 0.80
C LYS A 30 15.74 27.03 0.59
N ASP A 31 15.21 27.67 -0.47
CA ASP A 31 13.77 27.61 -0.80
C ASP A 31 13.36 26.19 -1.23
N ILE A 32 14.19 25.48 -2.02
CA ILE A 32 13.95 24.08 -2.37
C ILE A 32 13.90 23.22 -1.12
N LYS A 33 14.86 23.38 -0.22
CA LYS A 33 14.94 22.58 1.02
C LYS A 33 13.71 22.82 1.92
N VAL A 34 13.21 24.04 2.02
CA VAL A 34 11.99 24.39 2.76
C VAL A 34 10.76 23.77 2.10
N ARG A 35 10.63 23.85 0.75
CA ARG A 35 9.52 23.26 0.01
C ARG A 35 9.52 21.73 0.13
N MET A 36 10.68 21.09 -0.01
CA MET A 36 10.79 19.63 0.17
C MET A 36 10.41 19.20 1.58
N SER A 37 10.84 19.93 2.60
CA SER A 37 10.48 19.60 3.99
C SER A 37 8.98 19.75 4.26
N SER A 38 8.31 20.72 3.62
CA SER A 38 6.86 20.89 3.74
C SER A 38 6.09 19.79 3.00
N ILE A 39 6.57 19.35 1.83
CA ILE A 39 5.96 18.22 1.09
C ILE A 39 6.07 16.93 1.91
N ILE A 40 7.26 16.60 2.40
CA ILE A 40 7.48 15.40 3.24
C ILE A 40 6.60 15.44 4.51
N ARG A 41 6.44 16.62 5.11
CA ARG A 41 5.56 16.79 6.27
C ARG A 41 4.10 16.56 5.91
N MET A 42 3.63 17.07 4.77
CA MET A 42 2.26 16.88 4.28
C MET A 42 1.97 15.41 3.98
N GLU A 43 2.89 14.72 3.30
CA GLU A 43 2.78 13.28 3.02
C GLU A 43 2.67 12.46 4.31
N ARG A 44 3.48 12.80 5.33
CA ARG A 44 3.42 12.14 6.63
C ARG A 44 2.08 12.36 7.34
N ILE A 45 1.56 13.59 7.30
CA ILE A 45 0.25 13.94 7.88
C ILE A 45 -0.85 13.18 7.15
N ASN A 46 -0.85 13.17 5.81
CA ASN A 46 -1.84 12.45 5.03
C ASN A 46 -1.80 10.95 5.33
N LYS A 47 -0.60 10.36 5.45
CA LYS A 47 -0.46 8.97 5.84
C LYS A 47 -1.07 8.71 7.22
N GLN A 48 -0.77 9.53 8.22
CA GLN A 48 -1.33 9.38 9.57
C GLN A 48 -2.85 9.50 9.60
N ILE A 49 -3.41 10.43 8.81
CA ILE A 49 -4.86 10.58 8.66
C ILE A 49 -5.46 9.31 8.06
N ASN A 50 -4.92 8.82 6.96
CA ASN A 50 -5.40 7.60 6.30
C ASN A 50 -5.30 6.37 7.21
N ASP A 51 -4.19 6.20 7.93
CA ASP A 51 -4.01 5.10 8.88
C ASP A 51 -5.04 5.16 10.01
N THR A 52 -5.35 6.37 10.51
CA THR A 52 -6.36 6.59 11.55
C THR A 52 -7.76 6.26 11.05
N TYR A 53 -8.12 6.73 9.84
CA TYR A 53 -9.43 6.41 9.24
C TYR A 53 -9.56 4.91 8.97
N ARG A 54 -8.53 4.30 8.43
CA ARG A 54 -8.52 2.85 8.16
C ARG A 54 -8.73 2.06 9.44
N LYS A 55 -7.99 2.38 10.50
CA LYS A 55 -8.17 1.75 11.80
C LYS A 55 -9.60 1.89 12.30
N ALA A 56 -10.13 3.11 12.37
CA ALA A 56 -11.49 3.38 12.85
C ALA A 56 -12.56 2.64 12.03
N PHE A 57 -12.35 2.51 10.72
CA PHE A 57 -13.24 1.76 9.84
C PHE A 57 -13.26 0.27 10.20
N PHE A 58 -12.10 -0.37 10.37
CA PHE A 58 -12.04 -1.80 10.71
C PHE A 58 -12.49 -2.08 12.15
N ASP A 59 -12.26 -1.17 13.10
CA ASP A 59 -12.79 -1.25 14.45
C ASP A 59 -14.34 -1.21 14.42
N LEU A 60 -14.93 -0.34 13.61
CA LEU A 60 -16.37 -0.27 13.40
C LEU A 60 -16.92 -1.52 12.71
N LEU A 61 -16.20 -2.05 11.71
CA LEU A 61 -16.56 -3.29 11.02
C LEU A 61 -16.64 -4.47 12.00
N GLU A 62 -15.63 -4.60 12.86
CA GLU A 62 -15.63 -5.62 13.94
C GLU A 62 -16.85 -5.46 14.85
N GLN A 63 -17.15 -4.23 15.27
CA GLN A 63 -18.31 -3.95 16.12
C GLN A 63 -19.61 -4.36 15.43
N LYS A 64 -19.79 -4.04 14.13
CA LYS A 64 -20.99 -4.40 13.36
C LYS A 64 -21.20 -5.91 13.24
N VAL A 65 -20.12 -6.65 13.09
CA VAL A 65 -20.19 -8.13 13.04
C VAL A 65 -20.50 -8.75 14.40
N ARG A 66 -20.20 -8.05 15.51
CA ARG A 66 -20.53 -8.48 16.86
C ARG A 66 -21.97 -8.14 17.29
N GLU A 67 -22.68 -7.30 16.54
CA GLU A 67 -24.09 -6.96 16.83
C GLU A 67 -25.02 -8.19 16.72
N GLU A 68 -26.19 -8.13 17.33
CA GLU A 68 -27.23 -9.15 17.21
C GLU A 68 -28.52 -8.52 16.65
N PRO A 69 -28.91 -8.84 15.40
CA PRO A 69 -28.23 -9.76 14.47
C PRO A 69 -26.96 -9.15 13.88
N PRO A 70 -25.97 -9.98 13.50
CA PRO A 70 -24.75 -9.48 12.87
C PRO A 70 -25.01 -8.81 11.52
N ASP A 71 -24.33 -7.69 11.26
CA ASP A 71 -24.35 -7.03 9.95
C ASP A 71 -23.15 -7.49 9.12
N TYR A 72 -23.40 -8.37 8.15
CA TYR A 72 -22.37 -8.90 7.25
C TYR A 72 -22.25 -8.14 5.92
N ASP A 73 -23.11 -7.15 5.66
CA ASP A 73 -23.18 -6.48 4.35
C ASP A 73 -21.85 -5.80 3.99
N TRP A 74 -21.20 -5.19 4.95
CA TRP A 74 -19.89 -4.56 4.74
C TRP A 74 -18.78 -5.57 4.44
N ILE A 75 -18.79 -6.73 5.11
CA ILE A 75 -17.85 -7.83 4.85
C ILE A 75 -18.00 -8.34 3.43
N THR A 76 -19.24 -8.62 3.00
CA THR A 76 -19.52 -9.09 1.64
C THR A 76 -19.10 -8.09 0.58
N ARG A 77 -19.35 -6.78 0.82
CA ARG A 77 -18.91 -5.71 -0.09
C ARG A 77 -17.39 -5.62 -0.19
N LEU A 78 -16.67 -5.64 0.93
CA LEU A 78 -15.21 -5.61 0.96
C LEU A 78 -14.59 -6.85 0.31
N TYR A 79 -15.23 -8.00 0.47
CA TYR A 79 -14.79 -9.23 -0.20
C TYR A 79 -15.00 -9.15 -1.72
N ALA A 80 -16.11 -8.60 -2.17
CA ALA A 80 -16.36 -8.34 -3.59
C ALA A 80 -15.35 -7.32 -4.17
N GLU A 81 -15.07 -6.24 -3.44
CA GLU A 81 -14.06 -5.25 -3.83
C GLU A 81 -12.66 -5.88 -3.91
N LEU A 82 -12.30 -6.73 -2.96
CA LEU A 82 -11.02 -7.47 -2.98
C LEU A 82 -10.91 -8.32 -4.26
N LYS A 83 -11.96 -9.08 -4.60
CA LYS A 83 -12.04 -9.84 -5.85
C LYS A 83 -11.79 -8.94 -7.06
N GLU A 84 -12.54 -7.84 -7.18
CA GLU A 84 -12.44 -6.92 -8.30
C GLU A 84 -11.03 -6.32 -8.41
N ARG A 85 -10.46 -5.88 -7.30
CA ARG A 85 -9.11 -5.31 -7.25
C ARG A 85 -8.06 -6.30 -7.71
N LEU A 86 -8.09 -7.54 -7.25
CA LEU A 86 -7.14 -8.58 -7.65
C LEU A 86 -7.30 -8.98 -9.11
N THR A 87 -8.53 -9.15 -9.58
CA THR A 87 -8.79 -9.56 -10.96
C THR A 87 -8.51 -8.47 -11.98
N SER A 88 -8.67 -7.18 -11.62
CA SER A 88 -8.38 -6.05 -12.49
C SER A 88 -6.89 -5.89 -12.81
N LEU A 89 -6.00 -6.44 -12.00
CA LEU A 89 -4.55 -6.49 -12.27
C LEU A 89 -4.19 -7.47 -13.41
N LEU A 90 -5.12 -8.32 -13.81
CA LEU A 90 -4.89 -9.43 -14.74
C LEU A 90 -5.58 -9.18 -16.07
N LYS A 91 -4.97 -9.72 -17.14
CA LYS A 91 -5.60 -9.70 -18.47
C LYS A 91 -6.89 -10.54 -18.45
N PRO A 92 -7.97 -10.09 -19.15
CA PRO A 92 -9.26 -10.78 -19.14
C PRO A 92 -9.19 -12.27 -19.48
N GLU A 93 -8.33 -12.66 -20.42
CA GLU A 93 -8.20 -14.04 -20.90
C GLU A 93 -7.18 -14.87 -20.13
N SER A 94 -6.57 -14.35 -19.05
CA SER A 94 -5.54 -15.09 -18.33
C SER A 94 -6.16 -16.22 -17.49
N THR A 95 -5.48 -17.37 -17.46
CA THR A 95 -5.89 -18.53 -16.64
C THR A 95 -5.98 -18.15 -15.16
N LEU A 96 -5.03 -17.33 -14.69
CA LEU A 96 -5.00 -16.87 -13.31
C LEU A 96 -6.22 -16.01 -12.96
N ARG A 97 -6.71 -15.17 -13.89
CA ARG A 97 -7.94 -14.41 -13.67
C ARG A 97 -9.15 -15.31 -13.49
N LYS A 98 -9.30 -16.30 -14.38
CA LYS A 98 -10.40 -17.28 -14.29
C LYS A 98 -10.36 -18.06 -12.98
N GLU A 99 -9.16 -18.52 -12.57
CA GLU A 99 -8.94 -19.18 -11.28
C GLU A 99 -9.38 -18.29 -10.11
N MET A 100 -9.01 -17.01 -10.13
CA MET A 100 -9.40 -16.08 -9.06
C MET A 100 -10.90 -15.77 -9.07
N GLU A 101 -11.53 -15.63 -10.25
CA GLU A 101 -12.95 -15.40 -10.38
C GLU A 101 -13.80 -16.55 -9.83
N GLU A 102 -13.31 -17.80 -10.00
CA GLU A 102 -13.94 -19.00 -9.47
C GLU A 102 -13.75 -19.15 -7.95
N LEU A 103 -12.54 -18.87 -7.44
CA LEU A 103 -12.23 -19.05 -6.02
C LEU A 103 -12.78 -17.94 -5.12
N PHE A 104 -12.85 -16.71 -5.63
CA PHE A 104 -13.50 -15.62 -4.94
C PHE A 104 -15.01 -15.57 -5.30
N ASP A 105 -15.75 -16.62 -4.95
CA ASP A 105 -17.20 -16.65 -5.11
C ASP A 105 -17.88 -15.84 -4.00
N VAL A 106 -18.31 -14.62 -4.35
CA VAL A 106 -18.92 -13.67 -3.41
C VAL A 106 -20.28 -14.15 -2.93
N GLU A 107 -21.07 -14.78 -3.80
CA GLU A 107 -22.40 -15.27 -3.46
C GLU A 107 -22.31 -16.46 -2.48
N LEU A 108 -21.42 -17.41 -2.78
CA LEU A 108 -21.15 -18.54 -1.90
C LEU A 108 -20.62 -18.07 -0.54
N PHE A 109 -19.66 -17.14 -0.54
CA PHE A 109 -19.11 -16.57 0.69
C PHE A 109 -20.21 -15.93 1.56
N ASP A 110 -21.07 -15.07 0.96
CA ASP A 110 -22.18 -14.45 1.69
C ASP A 110 -23.16 -15.47 2.26
N GLN A 111 -23.52 -16.49 1.47
CA GLN A 111 -24.36 -17.59 1.95
C GLN A 111 -23.72 -18.35 3.12
N MET A 112 -22.43 -18.67 3.03
CA MET A 112 -21.73 -19.40 4.07
C MET A 112 -21.66 -18.63 5.39
N ILE A 113 -21.35 -17.32 5.34
CA ILE A 113 -21.27 -16.52 6.58
C ILE A 113 -22.65 -16.33 7.23
N ARG A 114 -23.71 -16.08 6.44
CA ARG A 114 -25.09 -15.91 6.96
C ARG A 114 -25.65 -17.20 7.55
N ASN A 115 -25.30 -18.34 6.97
CA ASN A 115 -25.74 -19.66 7.45
C ASN A 115 -24.79 -20.25 8.52
N LYS A 116 -23.76 -19.51 8.96
CA LYS A 116 -22.73 -19.97 9.92
C LYS A 116 -22.03 -21.25 9.47
N ALA A 117 -21.89 -21.43 8.16
CA ALA A 117 -21.25 -22.58 7.52
C ALA A 117 -19.77 -22.31 7.17
N PHE A 118 -19.31 -21.05 7.28
CA PHE A 118 -17.92 -20.67 7.03
C PHE A 118 -17.08 -20.98 8.27
N ASP A 119 -16.22 -21.97 8.16
CA ASP A 119 -15.43 -22.47 9.28
C ASP A 119 -13.96 -21.98 9.27
N GLY A 120 -13.20 -22.43 10.29
CA GLY A 120 -11.77 -22.06 10.43
C GLY A 120 -10.89 -22.61 9.29
N MET A 121 -11.26 -23.73 8.67
CA MET A 121 -10.52 -24.29 7.54
C MET A 121 -10.77 -23.48 6.25
N ASP A 122 -11.98 -23.02 6.03
CA ASP A 122 -12.32 -22.14 4.92
C ASP A 122 -11.61 -20.81 5.06
N MET A 123 -11.57 -20.24 6.27
CA MET A 123 -10.82 -19.04 6.55
C MET A 123 -9.31 -19.22 6.29
N TYR A 124 -8.74 -20.32 6.76
CA TYR A 124 -7.31 -20.63 6.51
C TYR A 124 -6.98 -20.70 5.02
N LYS A 125 -7.81 -21.40 4.23
CA LYS A 125 -7.65 -21.50 2.78
C LYS A 125 -7.74 -20.12 2.12
N LEU A 126 -8.74 -19.32 2.49
CA LEU A 126 -8.94 -17.98 1.97
C LEU A 126 -7.73 -17.07 2.23
N VAL A 127 -7.24 -17.04 3.49
CA VAL A 127 -6.06 -16.27 3.91
C VAL A 127 -4.85 -16.68 3.09
N THR A 128 -4.49 -17.96 3.13
CA THR A 128 -3.28 -18.48 2.47
C THR A 128 -3.31 -18.25 0.95
N TYR A 129 -4.46 -18.49 0.32
CA TYR A 129 -4.63 -18.26 -1.10
C TYR A 129 -4.46 -16.77 -1.46
N SER A 130 -5.17 -15.89 -0.78
CA SER A 130 -5.16 -14.46 -1.06
C SER A 130 -3.75 -13.85 -0.95
N PHE A 131 -3.03 -14.14 0.13
CA PHE A 131 -1.67 -13.65 0.32
C PHE A 131 -0.67 -14.26 -0.66
N THR A 132 -0.86 -15.54 -1.02
CA THR A 132 -0.05 -16.19 -2.07
C THR A 132 -0.23 -15.48 -3.42
N LYS A 133 -1.46 -15.10 -3.77
CA LYS A 133 -1.72 -14.35 -5.01
C LYS A 133 -1.15 -12.94 -4.96
N CYS A 134 -1.21 -12.25 -3.83
CA CYS A 134 -0.54 -10.96 -3.66
C CYS A 134 0.97 -11.05 -3.88
N ARG A 135 1.66 -12.08 -3.34
CA ARG A 135 3.09 -12.31 -3.60
C ARG A 135 3.39 -12.61 -5.07
N GLN A 136 2.52 -13.37 -5.74
CA GLN A 136 2.68 -13.68 -7.17
C GLN A 136 2.50 -12.44 -8.08
N LEU A 137 1.70 -11.48 -7.67
CA LEU A 137 1.39 -10.27 -8.42
C LEU A 137 2.30 -9.10 -8.07
N GLY A 138 2.84 -9.07 -6.86
CA GLY A 138 3.68 -8.00 -6.34
C GLY A 138 5.16 -8.15 -6.68
N SER A 139 5.95 -7.18 -6.22
CA SER A 139 7.40 -7.20 -6.31
C SER A 139 8.00 -8.14 -5.25
N PRO A 140 9.02 -8.97 -5.59
CA PRO A 140 9.70 -9.82 -4.61
C PRO A 140 10.26 -9.06 -3.40
N GLY A 141 10.55 -7.76 -3.53
CA GLY A 141 10.99 -6.91 -2.43
C GLY A 141 9.91 -6.70 -1.34
N ARG A 142 8.64 -6.97 -1.64
CA ARG A 142 7.51 -6.87 -0.71
C ARG A 142 7.10 -8.18 -0.06
N ASP A 143 7.71 -9.31 -0.48
CA ASP A 143 7.31 -10.64 0.00
C ASP A 143 7.42 -10.77 1.52
N ALA A 144 8.45 -10.21 2.13
CA ALA A 144 8.63 -10.25 3.58
C ALA A 144 7.51 -9.50 4.32
N GLU A 145 7.10 -8.32 3.81
CA GLU A 145 6.02 -7.52 4.39
C GLU A 145 4.67 -8.21 4.22
N THR A 146 4.38 -8.74 3.03
CA THR A 146 3.17 -9.50 2.72
C THR A 146 3.08 -10.76 3.59
N THR A 147 4.20 -11.47 3.77
CA THR A 147 4.27 -12.66 4.64
C THR A 147 4.05 -12.29 6.11
N ALA A 148 4.59 -11.18 6.59
CA ALA A 148 4.35 -10.74 7.96
C ALA A 148 2.86 -10.46 8.23
N LYS A 149 2.16 -9.85 7.28
CA LYS A 149 0.71 -9.60 7.36
C LYS A 149 -0.11 -10.90 7.35
N GLU A 150 0.27 -11.87 6.52
CA GLU A 150 -0.33 -13.20 6.53
C GLU A 150 -0.15 -13.87 7.89
N GLN A 151 1.08 -13.86 8.43
CA GLN A 151 1.39 -14.48 9.72
C GLN A 151 0.64 -13.81 10.88
N GLU A 152 0.42 -12.49 10.84
CA GLU A 152 -0.41 -11.80 11.82
C GLU A 152 -1.82 -12.41 11.88
N VAL A 153 -2.47 -12.62 10.72
CA VAL A 153 -3.80 -13.22 10.64
C VAL A 153 -3.78 -14.67 11.11
N LEU A 154 -2.83 -15.47 10.62
CA LEU A 154 -2.74 -16.89 10.98
C LEU A 154 -2.44 -17.09 12.49
N THR A 155 -1.62 -16.23 13.08
CA THR A 155 -1.34 -16.25 14.52
C THR A 155 -2.59 -15.88 15.32
N HIS A 156 -3.34 -14.86 14.87
CA HIS A 156 -4.60 -14.48 15.52
C HIS A 156 -5.64 -15.60 15.44
N MET A 157 -5.71 -16.34 14.33
CA MET A 157 -6.60 -17.50 14.18
C MET A 157 -6.32 -18.63 15.20
N GLN A 158 -5.11 -18.68 15.75
CA GLN A 158 -4.71 -19.66 16.77
C GLN A 158 -4.90 -19.16 18.21
N SER A 159 -5.29 -17.90 18.41
CA SER A 159 -5.48 -17.30 19.71
C SER A 159 -6.82 -17.69 20.34
N GLU A 160 -6.93 -17.56 21.67
CA GLU A 160 -8.20 -17.78 22.40
C GLU A 160 -9.28 -16.75 22.04
N GLU A 161 -8.88 -15.60 21.48
CA GLU A 161 -9.78 -14.52 21.06
C GLU A 161 -10.25 -14.67 19.60
N ALA A 162 -9.87 -15.79 18.95
CA ALA A 162 -10.17 -16.07 17.57
C ALA A 162 -11.65 -16.36 17.34
N ILE A 163 -12.39 -15.32 16.98
CA ILE A 163 -13.78 -15.42 16.53
C ILE A 163 -13.92 -14.81 15.15
N PHE A 164 -14.97 -15.18 14.41
CA PHE A 164 -15.23 -14.64 13.08
C PHE A 164 -15.18 -13.12 13.04
N ALA A 165 -15.76 -12.44 14.04
CA ALA A 165 -15.82 -10.99 14.13
C ALA A 165 -14.44 -10.30 14.30
N THR A 166 -13.42 -10.99 14.80
CA THR A 166 -12.07 -10.44 14.93
C THR A 166 -11.18 -10.84 13.75
N ILE A 167 -11.31 -12.08 13.28
CA ILE A 167 -10.44 -12.63 12.23
C ILE A 167 -10.72 -11.98 10.88
N VAL A 168 -12.00 -11.86 10.47
CA VAL A 168 -12.34 -11.39 9.13
C VAL A 168 -12.01 -9.91 8.92
N PRO A 169 -12.29 -8.97 9.83
CA PRO A 169 -11.82 -7.60 9.70
C PRO A 169 -10.30 -7.49 9.67
N LEU A 170 -9.59 -8.25 10.49
CA LEU A 170 -8.11 -8.30 10.48
C LEU A 170 -7.58 -8.78 9.12
N PHE A 171 -8.13 -9.88 8.60
CA PHE A 171 -7.79 -10.39 7.28
C PHE A 171 -8.03 -9.35 6.18
N LEU A 172 -9.25 -8.78 6.12
CA LEU A 172 -9.62 -7.79 5.11
C LEU A 172 -8.73 -6.54 5.18
N ARG A 173 -8.34 -6.09 6.37
CA ARG A 173 -7.38 -5.00 6.54
C ARG A 173 -6.03 -5.35 5.93
N ASN A 174 -5.45 -6.47 6.36
CA ASN A 174 -4.10 -6.87 5.99
C ASN A 174 -3.97 -7.22 4.51
N ILE A 175 -4.98 -7.89 3.94
CA ILE A 175 -4.96 -8.23 2.52
C ILE A 175 -5.15 -6.98 1.64
N ASN A 176 -6.03 -6.04 2.01
CA ASN A 176 -6.20 -4.81 1.27
C ASN A 176 -4.93 -3.94 1.28
N GLU A 177 -4.22 -3.87 2.41
CA GLU A 177 -2.90 -3.22 2.47
C GLU A 177 -1.87 -3.90 1.56
N SER A 178 -1.91 -5.23 1.47
CA SER A 178 -1.03 -5.99 0.56
C SER A 178 -1.37 -5.72 -0.90
N VAL A 179 -2.65 -5.62 -1.24
CA VAL A 179 -3.11 -5.25 -2.58
C VAL A 179 -2.72 -3.80 -2.92
N ASP A 180 -2.82 -2.85 -1.97
CA ASP A 180 -2.34 -1.48 -2.15
C ASP A 180 -0.85 -1.44 -2.54
N MET A 181 -0.02 -2.30 -1.91
CA MET A 181 1.40 -2.42 -2.26
C MET A 181 1.61 -2.93 -3.68
N VAL A 182 0.81 -3.92 -4.14
CA VAL A 182 0.87 -4.41 -5.52
C VAL A 182 0.55 -3.30 -6.51
N TYR A 183 -0.51 -2.53 -6.26
CA TYR A 183 -0.86 -1.37 -7.11
C TYR A 183 0.25 -0.33 -7.16
N GLN A 184 0.87 -0.03 -6.01
CA GLN A 184 2.00 0.90 -5.95
C GLN A 184 3.19 0.41 -6.78
N ASP A 185 3.55 -0.86 -6.67
CA ASP A 185 4.65 -1.46 -7.43
C ASP A 185 4.37 -1.39 -8.94
N MET A 186 3.13 -1.61 -9.37
CA MET A 186 2.73 -1.49 -10.78
C MET A 186 2.79 -0.05 -11.29
N GLU A 187 2.37 0.91 -10.47
CA GLU A 187 2.47 2.34 -10.80
C GLU A 187 3.94 2.76 -10.95
N ASP A 188 4.80 2.35 -10.02
CA ASP A 188 6.23 2.66 -10.04
C ASP A 188 6.93 2.02 -11.25
N LEU A 189 6.57 0.77 -11.60
CA LEU A 189 7.04 0.11 -12.81
C LEU A 189 6.61 0.88 -14.08
N SER A 190 5.36 1.31 -14.14
CA SER A 190 4.83 2.07 -15.28
C SER A 190 5.57 3.39 -15.47
N LYS A 191 5.85 4.12 -14.39
CA LYS A 191 6.66 5.35 -14.40
C LYS A 191 8.07 5.08 -14.91
N TRP A 192 8.72 4.04 -14.38
CA TRP A 192 10.07 3.68 -14.78
C TRP A 192 10.17 3.31 -16.27
N VAL A 193 9.20 2.56 -16.80
CA VAL A 193 9.13 2.21 -18.23
C VAL A 193 8.99 3.48 -19.09
N ALA A 194 8.08 4.38 -18.73
CA ALA A 194 7.86 5.63 -19.45
C ALA A 194 9.12 6.52 -19.48
N GLU A 195 9.80 6.66 -18.33
CA GLU A 195 11.06 7.41 -18.23
C GLU A 195 12.19 6.76 -19.04
N SER A 196 12.25 5.43 -19.07
CA SER A 196 13.27 4.69 -19.81
C SER A 196 13.08 4.86 -21.32
N GLN A 197 11.84 4.83 -21.80
CA GLN A 197 11.50 5.11 -23.21
C GLN A 197 11.86 6.55 -23.59
N ALA A 198 11.51 7.54 -22.77
CA ALA A 198 11.84 8.95 -23.02
C ALA A 198 13.36 9.18 -23.13
N ARG A 199 14.17 8.50 -22.28
CA ARG A 199 15.65 8.58 -22.38
C ARG A 199 16.19 7.97 -23.66
N GLN A 200 15.64 6.83 -24.12
CA GLN A 200 16.03 6.19 -25.37
C GLN A 200 15.70 7.07 -26.58
N ASP A 201 14.54 7.71 -26.60
CA ASP A 201 14.13 8.60 -27.68
C ASP A 201 14.97 9.89 -27.72
N ALA A 202 15.38 10.40 -26.57
CA ALA A 202 16.29 11.56 -26.49
C ALA A 202 17.70 11.23 -26.99
N SER A 203 18.17 9.99 -26.85
CA SER A 203 19.50 9.56 -27.30
C SER A 203 19.56 9.21 -28.79
N ARG A 204 18.40 9.10 -29.47
CA ARG A 204 18.31 8.83 -30.92
C ARG A 204 18.24 10.09 -31.79
N LYS A 205 18.09 11.26 -31.17
CA LYS A 205 18.11 12.59 -31.82
C LYS A 205 19.48 13.23 -31.73
#